data_d8873f9fdedd118258e3acac78136044
#
_entry.id   d8873f9fdedd118258e3acac78136044
#
_cell.length_a   1.000
_cell.length_b   1.000
_cell.length_c   1.000
_cell.angle_alpha   90.00
_cell.angle_beta   90.00
_cell.angle_gamma   90.00
#
_symmetry.space_group_name_H-M   'P 1'
#
loop_
_entity.id
_entity.type
_entity.pdbx_description
1 polymer ?
#
loop_
_entity_poly.entity_id
_entity_poly.type
_entity_poly.pdbx_seq_one_letter_code
_entity_poly.pdbx_strand_id
1 'polypeptide(L)'
;MGAQQQPPATPPSTTPQATPPLAASPTSPPQEQTPPPEQPRTGIRPAPPALPKIPDVRQPGETGYWIGVSGWFPTQEATFNKGRGAAFTTPSLAPLAGKPKVAEGAEVGLALGLHNALRLTYFQSQASGNFTKSNDLQIYDQTYVAGTYVATDYKLENIKLSFDYLTWPYPVESRRFRLKTLWGLQYTSIRSTFDAPFLPLFDAATGAPLVDSSGNPISYVGTGTRWFVSPILGIGLSQFVSRHFRVEANASGFTIPRHNSIWDADASANIRYGHIELRLGAKAFHFKTTTNSDFYMKNTMGSAFVGLRWYSQ
;
A
#
# COMPACT_ATOMS: atom_id res chain seq x y z
N MET A 1 14.73 -17.07 -50.74
CA MET A 1 14.91 -15.58 -50.95
C MET A 1 14.39 -14.90 -49.70
N GLY A 2 15.30 -14.58 -48.78
CA GLY A 2 14.97 -13.92 -47.52
C GLY A 2 15.23 -12.44 -47.61
N ALA A 3 14.21 -11.64 -47.40
CA ALA A 3 14.35 -10.19 -47.30
C ALA A 3 14.85 -9.82 -45.91
N GLN A 4 16.04 -9.27 -45.81
CA GLN A 4 16.58 -8.65 -44.60
C GLN A 4 15.90 -7.28 -44.40
N GLN A 5 15.18 -7.13 -43.27
CA GLN A 5 14.68 -5.86 -42.81
C GLN A 5 15.81 -5.05 -42.15
N GLN A 6 16.10 -3.91 -42.72
CA GLN A 6 17.03 -2.91 -42.24
C GLN A 6 16.48 -2.20 -40.98
N PRO A 7 17.31 -1.98 -39.93
CA PRO A 7 16.84 -1.25 -38.74
C PRO A 7 16.64 0.24 -39.04
N PRO A 8 15.70 0.91 -38.34
CA PRO A 8 15.41 2.33 -38.57
C PRO A 8 16.56 3.22 -38.08
N ALA A 9 16.83 4.26 -38.87
CA ALA A 9 17.85 5.26 -38.63
C ALA A 9 17.60 6.07 -37.35
N THR A 10 18.67 6.28 -36.59
CA THR A 10 18.73 7.14 -35.40
C THR A 10 18.56 8.61 -35.79
N PRO A 11 17.71 9.41 -35.11
CA PRO A 11 17.60 10.84 -35.38
C PRO A 11 18.85 11.61 -34.92
N PRO A 12 19.22 12.70 -35.60
CA PRO A 12 20.43 13.45 -35.29
C PRO A 12 20.31 14.18 -33.95
N SER A 13 21.40 14.11 -33.19
CA SER A 13 21.63 14.82 -31.94
C SER A 13 21.68 16.33 -32.17
N THR A 14 20.76 17.09 -31.60
CA THR A 14 20.80 18.55 -31.58
C THR A 14 21.79 19.04 -30.54
N THR A 15 22.88 19.61 -31.02
CA THR A 15 23.92 20.31 -30.23
C THR A 15 23.28 21.56 -29.54
N PRO A 16 23.52 21.83 -28.27
CA PRO A 16 23.06 23.06 -27.64
C PRO A 16 23.86 24.26 -28.18
N GLN A 17 23.11 25.22 -28.72
CA GLN A 17 23.65 26.47 -29.20
C GLN A 17 24.11 27.35 -28.00
N ALA A 18 25.36 27.71 -28.00
CA ALA A 18 25.96 28.59 -27.01
C ALA A 18 25.33 30.00 -27.05
N THR A 19 24.86 30.46 -25.88
CA THR A 19 24.36 31.82 -25.70
C THR A 19 25.55 32.81 -25.70
N PRO A 20 25.48 33.91 -26.48
CA PRO A 20 26.56 34.92 -26.47
C PRO A 20 26.59 35.68 -25.13
N PRO A 21 27.77 36.14 -24.67
CA PRO A 21 27.91 36.86 -23.43
C PRO A 21 27.25 38.25 -23.52
N LEU A 22 26.45 38.59 -22.51
CA LEU A 22 25.87 39.92 -22.32
C LEU A 22 26.99 40.94 -22.14
N ALA A 23 26.96 41.98 -22.95
CA ALA A 23 27.85 43.12 -22.83
C ALA A 23 27.67 43.85 -21.49
N ALA A 24 28.78 44.09 -20.84
CA ALA A 24 28.86 44.86 -19.60
C ALA A 24 28.35 46.29 -19.78
N SER A 25 27.35 46.70 -19.00
CA SER A 25 26.89 48.09 -18.89
C SER A 25 27.95 48.95 -18.19
N PRO A 26 28.13 50.21 -18.63
CA PRO A 26 29.14 51.08 -18.02
C PRO A 26 28.72 51.44 -16.60
N THR A 27 29.69 51.31 -15.69
CA THR A 27 29.60 51.67 -14.28
C THR A 27 29.48 53.18 -14.14
N SER A 28 28.34 53.62 -13.60
CA SER A 28 28.17 55.04 -13.20
C SER A 28 29.03 55.36 -11.99
N PRO A 29 29.59 56.56 -11.89
CA PRO A 29 30.42 56.95 -10.78
C PRO A 29 29.60 57.02 -9.46
N PRO A 30 30.26 56.84 -8.31
CA PRO A 30 29.57 56.83 -7.01
C PRO A 30 29.00 58.19 -6.72
N GLN A 31 27.70 58.31 -6.56
CA GLN A 31 27.07 59.49 -5.98
C GLN A 31 27.36 59.51 -4.48
N GLU A 32 28.02 60.57 -4.04
CA GLU A 32 28.25 60.88 -2.64
C GLU A 32 26.89 61.14 -1.97
N GLN A 33 26.40 60.14 -1.23
CA GLN A 33 25.16 60.24 -0.49
C GLN A 33 25.37 61.10 0.75
N THR A 34 24.81 62.28 0.73
CA THR A 34 24.65 63.12 1.92
C THR A 34 23.86 62.35 2.98
N PRO A 35 24.37 62.23 4.25
CA PRO A 35 23.62 61.48 5.27
C PRO A 35 22.27 62.17 5.53
N PRO A 36 21.18 61.38 5.63
CA PRO A 36 19.87 61.94 5.93
C PRO A 36 19.87 62.58 7.33
N PRO A 37 19.11 63.65 7.51
CA PRO A 37 19.02 64.30 8.82
C PRO A 37 18.49 63.32 9.87
N GLU A 38 19.18 63.18 10.98
CA GLU A 38 18.75 62.38 12.13
C GLU A 38 17.36 62.82 12.58
N GLN A 39 16.34 61.99 12.28
CA GLN A 39 15.01 62.19 12.86
C GLN A 39 15.04 61.88 14.35
N PRO A 40 14.46 62.73 15.21
CA PRO A 40 14.42 62.49 16.65
C PRO A 40 13.67 61.20 16.94
N ARG A 41 14.36 60.22 17.53
CA ARG A 41 13.80 58.95 17.99
C ARG A 41 12.91 59.17 19.22
N THR A 42 11.74 59.75 19.02
CA THR A 42 10.70 59.81 20.04
C THR A 42 9.52 58.97 19.61
N GLY A 43 9.50 57.78 20.11
CA GLY A 43 8.35 56.90 19.96
C GLY A 43 8.74 55.44 20.26
N ILE A 44 8.61 55.06 21.53
CA ILE A 44 8.57 53.65 21.91
C ILE A 44 7.41 53.05 21.12
N ARG A 45 7.74 52.39 20.01
CA ARG A 45 6.73 51.62 19.23
C ARG A 45 6.14 50.61 20.19
N PRO A 46 4.83 50.65 20.48
CA PRO A 46 4.26 49.66 21.37
C PRO A 46 4.57 48.26 20.78
N ALA A 47 5.06 47.35 21.66
CA ALA A 47 5.34 46.01 21.27
C ALA A 47 4.10 45.42 20.58
N PRO A 48 4.22 44.73 19.44
CA PRO A 48 3.09 44.13 18.79
C PRO A 48 2.35 43.25 19.80
N PRO A 49 1.02 43.30 19.83
CA PRO A 49 0.24 42.51 20.77
C PRO A 49 0.71 41.06 20.68
N ALA A 50 1.05 40.47 21.84
CA ALA A 50 1.47 39.08 21.93
C ALA A 50 0.41 38.21 21.23
N LEU A 51 0.81 37.49 20.20
CA LEU A 51 -0.06 36.57 19.52
C LEU A 51 -0.72 35.65 20.55
N PRO A 52 -2.03 35.46 20.52
CA PRO A 52 -2.71 34.60 21.46
C PRO A 52 -1.98 33.26 21.50
N LYS A 53 -1.48 32.85 22.66
CA LYS A 53 -0.85 31.56 22.87
C LYS A 53 -1.90 30.52 22.46
N ILE A 54 -1.71 29.87 21.30
CA ILE A 54 -2.51 28.73 20.89
C ILE A 54 -2.37 27.71 22.02
N PRO A 55 -3.48 27.29 22.66
CA PRO A 55 -3.38 26.31 23.74
C PRO A 55 -2.62 25.09 23.17
N ASP A 56 -1.61 24.63 23.92
CA ASP A 56 -0.78 23.48 23.57
C ASP A 56 -1.62 22.17 23.66
N VAL A 57 -2.65 22.09 22.86
CA VAL A 57 -3.49 20.91 22.75
C VAL A 57 -2.76 19.91 21.85
N ARG A 58 -1.89 19.13 22.50
CA ARG A 58 -1.27 17.99 21.84
C ARG A 58 -2.32 17.06 21.30
N GLN A 59 -2.13 16.66 20.05
CA GLN A 59 -3.09 15.79 19.39
C GLN A 59 -2.69 14.32 19.57
N PRO A 60 -3.66 13.38 19.47
CA PRO A 60 -3.39 11.95 19.51
C PRO A 60 -2.31 11.57 18.50
N GLY A 61 -1.31 10.83 18.96
CA GLY A 61 -0.22 10.39 18.10
C GLY A 61 0.90 11.40 17.86
N GLU A 62 0.89 12.55 18.57
CA GLU A 62 2.03 13.49 18.60
C GLU A 62 3.02 13.17 19.71
N THR A 63 2.58 12.44 20.72
CA THR A 63 3.41 12.00 21.85
C THR A 63 3.01 10.60 22.28
N GLY A 64 3.95 9.87 22.89
CA GLY A 64 3.69 8.53 23.37
C GLY A 64 3.56 7.48 22.28
N TYR A 65 2.78 6.49 22.54
CA TYR A 65 2.50 5.39 21.61
C TYR A 65 1.01 5.08 21.58
N TRP A 66 0.61 4.35 20.54
CA TRP A 66 -0.75 3.83 20.43
C TRP A 66 -0.74 2.38 19.95
N ILE A 67 -1.78 1.67 20.33
CA ILE A 67 -2.03 0.30 19.90
C ILE A 67 -3.46 0.27 19.37
N GLY A 68 -3.68 -0.44 18.27
CA GLY A 68 -4.99 -0.57 17.66
C GLY A 68 -5.27 -1.98 17.17
N VAL A 69 -6.55 -2.30 17.12
CA VAL A 69 -7.07 -3.51 16.50
C VAL A 69 -8.18 -3.13 15.53
N SER A 70 -8.36 -3.91 14.49
CA SER A 70 -9.41 -3.64 13.49
C SER A 70 -9.94 -4.92 12.88
N GLY A 71 -11.23 -4.89 12.52
CA GLY A 71 -11.86 -5.88 11.66
C GLY A 71 -12.21 -5.24 10.32
N TRP A 72 -11.81 -5.88 9.25
CA TRP A 72 -12.08 -5.47 7.88
C TRP A 72 -12.94 -6.54 7.20
N PHE A 73 -13.95 -6.12 6.41
CA PHE A 73 -14.94 -7.01 5.79
C PHE A 73 -14.78 -7.02 4.25
N PRO A 74 -13.77 -7.69 3.68
CA PRO A 74 -13.50 -7.65 2.25
C PRO A 74 -14.68 -8.19 1.44
N THR A 75 -15.00 -7.52 0.33
CA THR A 75 -16.12 -7.89 -0.53
C THR A 75 -15.70 -8.53 -1.84
N GLN A 76 -14.42 -8.48 -2.18
CA GLN A 76 -13.89 -8.97 -3.45
C GLN A 76 -13.09 -10.25 -3.27
N GLU A 77 -13.12 -11.09 -4.29
CA GLU A 77 -12.37 -12.33 -4.34
C GLU A 77 -10.97 -12.11 -4.93
N ALA A 78 -9.99 -12.84 -4.40
CA ALA A 78 -8.66 -12.92 -4.98
C ALA A 78 -8.70 -13.72 -6.28
N THR A 79 -7.82 -13.40 -7.21
CA THR A 79 -7.67 -14.13 -8.46
C THR A 79 -6.24 -14.64 -8.63
N PHE A 80 -6.14 -15.83 -9.18
CA PHE A 80 -4.88 -16.51 -9.44
C PHE A 80 -4.77 -16.86 -10.93
N ASN A 81 -3.58 -16.77 -11.50
CA ASN A 81 -3.28 -17.26 -12.83
C ASN A 81 -1.89 -17.89 -12.86
N LYS A 82 -1.74 -18.94 -13.68
CA LYS A 82 -0.48 -19.61 -13.85
C LYS A 82 0.17 -19.29 -15.19
N GLY A 83 1.49 -19.38 -15.15
CA GLY A 83 2.35 -19.62 -16.30
C GLY A 83 3.11 -18.40 -16.77
N ARG A 84 4.36 -18.59 -17.18
CA ARG A 84 5.20 -17.59 -17.79
C ARG A 84 4.52 -17.01 -19.03
N GLY A 85 4.24 -15.73 -19.03
CA GLY A 85 3.56 -15.06 -20.12
C GLY A 85 2.04 -15.28 -20.22
N ALA A 86 1.45 -16.27 -19.52
CA ALA A 86 0.01 -16.52 -19.53
C ALA A 86 -0.82 -15.36 -18.97
N ALA A 87 -0.25 -14.53 -18.14
CA ALA A 87 -0.89 -13.31 -17.64
C ALA A 87 -1.30 -12.34 -18.76
N PHE A 88 -0.70 -12.46 -19.94
CA PHE A 88 -0.95 -11.58 -21.07
C PHE A 88 -1.84 -12.22 -22.14
N THR A 89 -1.87 -13.55 -22.22
CA THR A 89 -2.49 -14.27 -23.35
C THR A 89 -3.77 -15.00 -22.98
N THR A 90 -4.00 -15.28 -21.70
CA THR A 90 -5.16 -16.05 -21.28
C THR A 90 -6.00 -15.28 -20.26
N PRO A 91 -7.27 -14.97 -20.54
CA PRO A 91 -8.17 -14.31 -19.59
C PRO A 91 -8.65 -15.27 -18.47
N SER A 92 -8.10 -16.46 -18.36
CA SER A 92 -8.53 -17.47 -17.38
C SER A 92 -7.85 -17.28 -16.03
N LEU A 93 -8.09 -16.15 -15.38
CA LEU A 93 -7.84 -16.02 -13.96
C LEU A 93 -8.76 -17.00 -13.22
N ALA A 94 -8.20 -17.98 -12.54
CA ALA A 94 -8.98 -18.77 -11.61
C ALA A 94 -9.31 -17.90 -10.41
N PRO A 95 -10.59 -17.73 -10.04
CA PRO A 95 -10.90 -17.12 -8.78
C PRO A 95 -10.31 -17.99 -7.67
N LEU A 96 -9.58 -17.39 -6.74
CA LEU A 96 -9.34 -18.02 -5.45
C LEU A 96 -10.70 -17.96 -4.75
N ALA A 97 -11.42 -19.05 -4.83
CA ALA A 97 -12.83 -19.10 -4.48
C ALA A 97 -13.07 -18.81 -3.01
N GLY A 98 -14.14 -18.14 -2.74
CA GLY A 98 -14.63 -17.82 -1.42
C GLY A 98 -14.50 -16.35 -1.06
N LYS A 99 -15.55 -15.83 -0.48
CA LYS A 99 -15.51 -14.49 0.12
C LYS A 99 -14.62 -14.54 1.36
N PRO A 100 -13.63 -13.65 1.48
CA PRO A 100 -12.87 -13.57 2.71
C PRO A 100 -13.81 -13.36 3.89
N LYS A 101 -13.54 -14.07 4.97
CA LYS A 101 -14.14 -13.77 6.27
C LYS A 101 -13.63 -12.40 6.73
N VAL A 102 -13.94 -12.01 7.95
CA VAL A 102 -13.38 -10.78 8.53
C VAL A 102 -11.85 -10.87 8.47
N ALA A 103 -11.23 -9.88 7.88
CA ALA A 103 -9.77 -9.73 7.93
C ALA A 103 -9.40 -9.01 9.22
N GLU A 104 -8.61 -9.67 10.05
CA GLU A 104 -8.17 -9.16 11.34
C GLU A 104 -6.93 -8.29 11.16
N GLY A 105 -6.87 -7.17 11.86
CA GLY A 105 -5.76 -6.24 11.80
C GLY A 105 -5.33 -5.72 13.15
N ALA A 106 -4.06 -5.40 13.25
CA ALA A 106 -3.45 -4.75 14.41
C ALA A 106 -2.52 -3.64 13.96
N GLU A 107 -2.35 -2.63 14.80
CA GLU A 107 -1.38 -1.58 14.58
C GLU A 107 -0.70 -1.17 15.89
N VAL A 108 0.56 -0.78 15.78
CA VAL A 108 1.33 -0.14 16.84
C VAL A 108 1.99 1.09 16.25
N GLY A 109 1.92 2.19 16.96
CA GLY A 109 2.59 3.41 16.54
C GLY A 109 3.34 4.07 17.68
N LEU A 110 4.44 4.70 17.34
CA LEU A 110 5.31 5.44 18.24
C LEU A 110 5.51 6.85 17.70
N ALA A 111 5.13 7.84 18.47
CA ALA A 111 5.40 9.23 18.14
C ALA A 111 6.89 9.54 18.38
N LEU A 112 7.55 10.08 17.36
CA LEU A 112 8.95 10.50 17.37
C LEU A 112 9.03 12.04 17.38
N GLY A 113 8.23 12.68 18.23
CA GLY A 113 8.04 14.12 18.31
C GLY A 113 6.82 14.62 17.52
N LEU A 114 6.71 15.93 17.35
CA LEU A 114 5.53 16.58 16.75
C LEU A 114 5.36 16.31 15.24
N HIS A 115 6.42 15.90 14.56
CA HIS A 115 6.44 15.81 13.11
C HIS A 115 6.50 14.38 12.59
N ASN A 116 6.96 13.45 13.40
CA ASN A 116 7.31 12.12 12.96
C ASN A 116 6.58 11.06 13.77
N ALA A 117 6.22 9.97 13.13
CA ALA A 117 5.77 8.76 13.81
C ALA A 117 6.24 7.52 13.06
N LEU A 118 6.58 6.48 13.81
CA LEU A 118 6.82 5.15 13.29
C LEU A 118 5.58 4.33 13.52
N ARG A 119 5.09 3.63 12.48
CA ARG A 119 3.89 2.82 12.56
C ARG A 119 4.12 1.45 11.96
N LEU A 120 3.80 0.42 12.73
CA LEU A 120 3.76 -0.97 12.28
C LEU A 120 2.30 -1.39 12.19
N THR A 121 1.88 -1.89 11.04
CA THR A 121 0.54 -2.43 10.84
C THR A 121 0.62 -3.86 10.34
N TYR A 122 -0.28 -4.69 10.80
CA TYR A 122 -0.49 -6.06 10.37
C TYR A 122 -1.94 -6.27 9.99
N PHE A 123 -2.20 -7.06 8.97
CA PHE A 123 -3.50 -7.67 8.77
C PHE A 123 -3.37 -9.06 8.16
N GLN A 124 -4.36 -9.89 8.42
CA GLN A 124 -4.52 -11.22 7.88
C GLN A 124 -5.91 -11.38 7.30
N SER A 125 -6.00 -11.99 6.13
CA SER A 125 -7.27 -12.36 5.49
C SER A 125 -7.21 -13.80 5.05
N GLN A 126 -8.28 -14.55 5.31
CA GLN A 126 -8.41 -15.96 4.95
C GLN A 126 -9.75 -16.17 4.25
N ALA A 127 -9.76 -17.05 3.26
CA ALA A 127 -11.00 -17.52 2.65
C ALA A 127 -10.85 -18.95 2.18
N SER A 128 -11.97 -19.67 2.22
CA SER A 128 -12.11 -21.01 1.67
C SER A 128 -13.32 -21.02 0.75
N GLY A 129 -13.23 -21.75 -0.33
CA GLY A 129 -14.31 -21.87 -1.30
C GLY A 129 -14.10 -23.01 -2.26
N ASN A 130 -14.86 -23.01 -3.33
CA ASN A 130 -14.74 -24.01 -4.39
C ASN A 130 -15.15 -23.41 -5.73
N PHE A 131 -14.69 -24.04 -6.79
CA PHE A 131 -15.12 -23.71 -8.15
C PHE A 131 -15.03 -24.95 -9.05
N THR A 132 -15.75 -24.87 -10.17
CA THR A 132 -15.61 -25.83 -11.28
C THR A 132 -15.32 -25.02 -12.54
N LYS A 133 -14.29 -25.36 -13.28
CA LYS A 133 -13.96 -24.71 -14.55
C LYS A 133 -14.31 -25.51 -15.76
N SER A 134 -14.70 -24.82 -16.83
CA SER A 134 -14.98 -25.40 -18.14
C SER A 134 -13.73 -25.77 -18.94
N ASN A 135 -12.55 -25.25 -18.56
CA ASN A 135 -11.28 -25.47 -19.24
C ASN A 135 -10.26 -26.09 -18.29
N ASP A 136 -9.27 -26.79 -18.82
CA ASP A 136 -8.13 -27.27 -18.05
C ASP A 136 -7.42 -26.12 -17.34
N LEU A 137 -7.05 -26.37 -16.10
CA LEU A 137 -6.39 -25.40 -15.23
C LEU A 137 -5.09 -26.01 -14.72
N GLN A 138 -3.98 -25.33 -14.97
CA GLN A 138 -2.69 -25.74 -14.43
C GLN A 138 -2.28 -24.81 -13.29
N ILE A 139 -2.12 -25.34 -12.07
CA ILE A 139 -1.78 -24.62 -10.86
C ILE A 139 -0.73 -25.42 -10.10
N TYR A 140 0.37 -24.76 -9.67
CA TYR A 140 1.45 -25.38 -8.88
C TYR A 140 1.96 -26.69 -9.48
N ASP A 141 2.23 -26.69 -10.80
CA ASP A 141 2.67 -27.85 -11.58
C ASP A 141 1.66 -29.00 -11.66
N GLN A 142 0.44 -28.76 -11.24
CA GLN A 142 -0.66 -29.69 -11.29
C GLN A 142 -1.67 -29.27 -12.37
N THR A 143 -2.18 -30.24 -13.12
CA THR A 143 -3.22 -30.02 -14.17
C THR A 143 -4.56 -30.50 -13.66
N TYR A 144 -5.50 -29.60 -13.51
CA TYR A 144 -6.90 -29.89 -13.17
C TYR A 144 -7.71 -29.90 -14.47
N VAL A 145 -8.23 -31.05 -14.83
CA VAL A 145 -9.00 -31.24 -16.06
C VAL A 145 -10.31 -30.45 -16.02
N ALA A 146 -10.79 -30.02 -17.17
CA ALA A 146 -12.10 -29.38 -17.32
C ALA A 146 -13.21 -30.18 -16.62
N GLY A 147 -14.10 -29.49 -15.92
CA GLY A 147 -15.17 -30.12 -15.15
C GLY A 147 -14.78 -30.58 -13.74
N THR A 148 -13.50 -30.54 -13.37
CA THR A 148 -13.05 -30.91 -12.02
C THR A 148 -13.55 -29.90 -10.99
N TYR A 149 -14.13 -30.42 -9.91
CA TYR A 149 -14.41 -29.64 -8.71
C TYR A 149 -13.12 -29.42 -7.96
N VAL A 150 -12.82 -28.14 -7.65
CA VAL A 150 -11.61 -27.74 -6.94
C VAL A 150 -12.02 -26.95 -5.71
N ALA A 151 -11.67 -27.46 -4.54
CA ALA A 151 -11.73 -26.73 -3.30
C ALA A 151 -10.48 -25.86 -3.16
N THR A 152 -10.65 -24.64 -2.66
CA THR A 152 -9.56 -23.70 -2.51
C THR A 152 -9.52 -23.12 -1.11
N ASP A 153 -8.32 -22.90 -0.64
CA ASP A 153 -8.06 -22.18 0.59
C ASP A 153 -6.94 -21.16 0.33
N TYR A 154 -7.08 -19.96 0.85
CA TYR A 154 -5.97 -19.01 0.83
C TYR A 154 -5.84 -18.22 2.12
N LYS A 155 -4.61 -17.86 2.43
CA LYS A 155 -4.22 -17.00 3.53
C LYS A 155 -3.32 -15.89 3.01
N LEU A 156 -3.75 -14.66 3.20
CA LEU A 156 -3.01 -13.44 2.91
C LEU A 156 -2.56 -12.81 4.22
N GLU A 157 -1.28 -12.56 4.35
CA GLU A 157 -0.67 -11.83 5.46
C GLU A 157 0.05 -10.60 4.94
N ASN A 158 -0.12 -9.49 5.63
CA ASN A 158 0.52 -8.23 5.27
C ASN A 158 1.09 -7.56 6.53
N ILE A 159 2.36 -7.19 6.46
CA ILE A 159 3.06 -6.41 7.48
C ILE A 159 3.60 -5.16 6.81
N LYS A 160 3.30 -3.99 7.37
CA LYS A 160 3.75 -2.71 6.85
C LYS A 160 4.40 -1.90 7.96
N LEU A 161 5.65 -1.54 7.76
CA LEU A 161 6.37 -0.59 8.60
C LEU A 161 6.42 0.74 7.86
N SER A 162 5.83 1.78 8.42
CA SER A 162 5.81 3.11 7.83
C SER A 162 6.40 4.15 8.78
N PHE A 163 7.11 5.09 8.20
CA PHE A 163 7.54 6.33 8.82
C PHE A 163 6.65 7.45 8.27
N ASP A 164 5.89 8.07 9.15
CA ASP A 164 4.95 9.14 8.85
C ASP A 164 5.63 10.47 9.15
N TYR A 165 5.81 11.32 8.15
CA TYR A 165 6.40 12.66 8.30
C TYR A 165 5.37 13.74 8.03
N LEU A 166 5.14 14.64 8.99
CA LEU A 166 4.25 15.79 8.83
C LEU A 166 4.87 16.79 7.87
N THR A 167 4.30 16.89 6.68
CA THR A 167 4.79 17.73 5.58
C THR A 167 4.18 19.13 5.64
N TRP A 168 2.94 19.25 6.05
CA TRP A 168 2.22 20.51 6.13
C TRP A 168 1.14 20.46 7.23
N PRO A 169 0.91 21.53 8.00
CA PRO A 169 1.59 22.81 8.01
C PRO A 169 2.97 22.74 8.69
N TYR A 170 3.91 23.52 8.18
CA TYR A 170 5.24 23.65 8.75
C TYR A 170 5.65 25.14 8.81
N PRO A 171 6.02 25.71 9.98
CA PRO A 171 5.92 25.12 11.32
C PRO A 171 4.46 24.83 11.70
N VAL A 172 4.23 24.00 12.73
CA VAL A 172 2.89 23.54 13.13
C VAL A 172 2.06 24.70 13.71
N GLU A 173 1.53 25.54 12.84
CA GLU A 173 0.69 26.69 13.22
C GLU A 173 -0.79 26.32 13.31
N SER A 174 -1.24 25.40 12.49
CA SER A 174 -2.61 24.90 12.48
C SER A 174 -2.66 23.40 12.74
N ARG A 175 -3.50 22.98 13.69
CA ARG A 175 -3.70 21.57 14.02
C ARG A 175 -4.95 20.98 13.41
N ARG A 176 -5.71 21.77 12.63
CA ARG A 176 -6.97 21.32 12.06
C ARG A 176 -6.78 20.41 10.85
N PHE A 177 -5.88 20.78 9.95
CA PHE A 177 -5.59 20.00 8.75
C PHE A 177 -4.11 19.64 8.71
N ARG A 178 -3.82 18.39 8.37
CA ARG A 178 -2.44 17.87 8.28
C ARG A 178 -2.25 17.02 7.06
N LEU A 179 -1.20 17.31 6.34
CA LEU A 179 -0.68 16.50 5.25
C LEU A 179 0.59 15.80 5.72
N LYS A 180 0.66 14.50 5.52
CA LYS A 180 1.83 13.66 5.84
C LYS A 180 2.36 12.98 4.60
N THR A 181 3.65 12.79 4.52
CA THR A 181 4.27 11.82 3.62
C THR A 181 4.54 10.53 4.37
N LEU A 182 4.31 9.42 3.71
CA LEU A 182 4.45 8.07 4.23
C LEU A 182 5.59 7.38 3.49
N TRP A 183 6.56 6.84 4.24
CA TRP A 183 7.70 6.11 3.70
C TRP A 183 7.81 4.79 4.42
N GLY A 184 8.13 3.71 3.73
CA GLY A 184 8.25 2.47 4.46
C GLY A 184 8.54 1.26 3.61
N LEU A 185 8.37 0.11 4.28
CA LEU A 185 8.50 -1.22 3.70
C LEU A 185 7.23 -2.00 3.97
N GLN A 186 6.81 -2.79 3.01
CA GLN A 186 5.63 -3.64 3.12
C GLN A 186 5.99 -5.06 2.69
N TYR A 187 5.77 -6.00 3.60
CA TYR A 187 5.87 -7.43 3.37
C TYR A 187 4.48 -7.99 3.12
N THR A 188 4.33 -8.78 2.09
CA THR A 188 3.09 -9.49 1.77
C THR A 188 3.40 -10.93 1.49
N SER A 189 2.67 -11.83 2.13
CA SER A 189 2.74 -13.28 1.94
C SER A 189 1.37 -13.82 1.60
N ILE A 190 1.32 -14.68 0.58
CA ILE A 190 0.09 -15.34 0.15
C ILE A 190 0.38 -16.82 0.05
N ARG A 191 -0.38 -17.59 0.79
CA ARG A 191 -0.41 -19.05 0.70
C ARG A 191 -1.75 -19.46 0.12
N SER A 192 -1.74 -20.35 -0.86
CA SER A 192 -2.95 -20.89 -1.44
C SER A 192 -2.83 -22.40 -1.63
N THR A 193 -3.95 -23.10 -1.45
CA THR A 193 -4.09 -24.53 -1.63
C THR A 193 -5.25 -24.77 -2.57
N PHE A 194 -5.06 -25.69 -3.51
CA PHE A 194 -6.07 -26.15 -4.44
C PHE A 194 -6.17 -27.66 -4.28
N ASP A 195 -7.33 -28.13 -3.87
CA ASP A 195 -7.61 -29.53 -3.63
C ASP A 195 -8.71 -30.00 -4.57
N ALA A 196 -8.45 -31.08 -5.30
CA ALA A 196 -9.43 -31.74 -6.12
C ALA A 196 -9.79 -33.11 -5.48
N PRO A 197 -10.69 -33.13 -4.48
CA PRO A 197 -10.94 -34.34 -3.67
C PRO A 197 -11.50 -35.51 -4.43
N PHE A 198 -12.08 -35.27 -5.61
CA PHE A 198 -12.63 -36.31 -6.47
C PHE A 198 -11.68 -36.72 -7.61
N LEU A 199 -10.48 -36.13 -7.68
CA LEU A 199 -9.48 -36.50 -8.67
C LEU A 199 -8.35 -37.25 -7.95
N PRO A 200 -8.30 -38.60 -8.06
CA PRO A 200 -7.25 -39.39 -7.41
C PRO A 200 -5.89 -39.13 -8.08
N LEU A 201 -4.84 -39.14 -7.28
CA LEU A 201 -3.48 -39.26 -7.79
C LEU A 201 -3.22 -40.69 -8.26
N PHE A 202 -2.57 -40.85 -9.43
CA PHE A 202 -2.17 -42.13 -9.95
C PHE A 202 -0.68 -42.34 -9.87
N ASP A 203 -0.25 -43.52 -9.55
CA ASP A 203 1.14 -43.95 -9.68
C ASP A 203 1.53 -43.96 -11.16
N ALA A 204 2.58 -43.23 -11.51
CA ALA A 204 3.04 -43.09 -12.90
C ALA A 204 3.55 -44.40 -13.51
N ALA A 205 4.00 -45.37 -12.69
CA ALA A 205 4.54 -46.64 -13.13
C ALA A 205 3.46 -47.70 -13.29
N THR A 206 2.47 -47.73 -12.42
CA THR A 206 1.46 -48.78 -12.38
C THR A 206 0.10 -48.35 -12.94
N GLY A 207 -0.15 -47.03 -13.03
CA GLY A 207 -1.44 -46.46 -13.39
C GLY A 207 -2.54 -46.70 -12.34
N ALA A 208 -2.20 -47.20 -11.17
CA ALA A 208 -3.13 -47.45 -10.08
C ALA A 208 -3.33 -46.16 -9.25
N PRO A 209 -4.52 -45.91 -8.66
CA PRO A 209 -4.71 -44.81 -7.75
C PRO A 209 -3.84 -44.98 -6.51
N LEU A 210 -3.15 -43.90 -6.13
CA LEU A 210 -2.42 -43.88 -4.87
C LEU A 210 -3.41 -43.79 -3.71
N VAL A 211 -3.17 -44.59 -2.69
CA VAL A 211 -4.01 -44.65 -1.47
C VAL A 211 -3.22 -44.32 -0.24
N ASP A 212 -3.88 -43.74 0.75
CA ASP A 212 -3.32 -43.49 2.06
C ASP A 212 -3.19 -44.80 2.88
N SER A 213 -2.67 -44.68 4.12
CA SER A 213 -2.54 -45.82 5.03
C SER A 213 -3.87 -46.47 5.43
N SER A 214 -4.99 -45.80 5.16
CA SER A 214 -6.35 -46.29 5.42
C SER A 214 -7.03 -46.85 4.19
N GLY A 215 -6.35 -46.87 3.02
CA GLY A 215 -6.87 -47.35 1.75
C GLY A 215 -7.73 -46.35 0.96
N ASN A 216 -7.81 -45.07 1.41
CA ASN A 216 -8.54 -44.04 0.68
C ASN A 216 -7.68 -43.44 -0.45
N PRO A 217 -8.27 -43.12 -1.62
CA PRO A 217 -7.54 -42.44 -2.67
C PRO A 217 -6.99 -41.11 -2.19
N ILE A 218 -5.70 -40.85 -2.45
CA ILE A 218 -5.06 -39.57 -2.18
C ILE A 218 -5.57 -38.59 -3.24
N SER A 219 -6.10 -37.46 -2.78
CA SER A 219 -6.57 -36.37 -3.63
C SER A 219 -5.44 -35.56 -4.25
N TYR A 220 -5.76 -34.89 -5.34
CA TYR A 220 -4.84 -34.08 -6.09
C TYR A 220 -4.75 -32.68 -5.45
N VAL A 221 -3.66 -32.38 -4.76
CA VAL A 221 -3.49 -31.14 -4.01
C VAL A 221 -2.30 -30.34 -4.53
N GLY A 222 -2.56 -29.12 -4.94
CA GLY A 222 -1.55 -28.13 -5.27
C GLY A 222 -1.46 -27.05 -4.17
N THR A 223 -0.29 -26.90 -3.58
CA THR A 223 -0.05 -25.87 -2.55
C THR A 223 1.13 -24.99 -2.92
N GLY A 224 1.01 -23.69 -2.70
CA GLY A 224 2.09 -22.78 -2.94
C GLY A 224 2.05 -21.55 -2.04
N THR A 225 3.21 -20.98 -1.78
CA THR A 225 3.39 -19.74 -1.02
C THR A 225 4.19 -18.76 -1.84
N ARG A 226 3.74 -17.52 -1.90
CA ARG A 226 4.48 -16.42 -2.51
C ARG A 226 4.56 -15.28 -1.50
N TRP A 227 5.74 -14.71 -1.41
CA TRP A 227 5.98 -13.53 -0.59
C TRP A 227 6.85 -12.53 -1.36
N PHE A 228 6.71 -11.29 -1.00
CA PHE A 228 7.57 -10.23 -1.50
C PHE A 228 7.62 -9.07 -0.50
N VAL A 229 8.72 -8.32 -0.59
CA VAL A 229 8.92 -7.07 0.14
C VAL A 229 8.95 -5.94 -0.89
N SER A 230 8.24 -4.87 -0.61
CA SER A 230 8.20 -3.69 -1.47
C SER A 230 8.47 -2.43 -0.65
N PRO A 231 9.27 -1.48 -1.12
CA PRO A 231 9.25 -0.14 -0.60
C PRO A 231 7.85 0.45 -0.84
N ILE A 232 7.44 1.39 0.00
CA ILE A 232 6.19 2.11 -0.18
C ILE A 232 6.41 3.61 0.01
N LEU A 233 5.72 4.37 -0.81
CA LEU A 233 5.60 5.81 -0.71
C LEU A 233 4.13 6.16 -0.65
N GLY A 234 3.78 7.22 0.07
CA GLY A 234 2.38 7.59 0.18
C GLY A 234 2.15 8.95 0.78
N ILE A 235 0.88 9.26 0.89
CA ILE A 235 0.37 10.48 1.51
C ILE A 235 -0.68 10.14 2.55
N GLY A 236 -0.73 10.93 3.60
CA GLY A 236 -1.76 10.86 4.63
C GLY A 236 -2.35 12.24 4.85
N LEU A 237 -3.67 12.28 4.99
CA LEU A 237 -4.43 13.47 5.30
C LEU A 237 -5.16 13.26 6.63
N SER A 238 -5.17 14.25 7.48
CA SER A 238 -6.03 14.23 8.67
C SER A 238 -6.64 15.60 8.91
N GLN A 239 -7.95 15.62 9.11
CA GLN A 239 -8.75 16.80 9.41
C GLN A 239 -9.37 16.66 10.78
N PHE A 240 -8.99 17.53 11.69
CA PHE A 240 -9.63 17.62 13.00
C PHE A 240 -10.83 18.58 12.93
N VAL A 241 -12.01 18.00 12.95
CA VAL A 241 -13.27 18.75 12.92
C VAL A 241 -13.58 19.29 14.33
N SER A 242 -13.33 18.48 15.36
CA SER A 242 -13.41 18.88 16.76
C SER A 242 -12.33 18.16 17.59
N ARG A 243 -12.26 18.44 18.89
CA ARG A 243 -11.36 17.72 19.79
C ARG A 243 -11.67 16.24 19.94
N HIS A 244 -12.88 15.80 19.60
CA HIS A 244 -13.33 14.43 19.69
C HIS A 244 -13.52 13.75 18.34
N PHE A 245 -13.54 14.52 17.25
CA PHE A 245 -13.84 13.98 15.92
C PHE A 245 -12.78 14.37 14.92
N ARG A 246 -12.23 13.36 14.25
CA ARG A 246 -11.19 13.48 13.23
C ARG A 246 -11.55 12.62 12.01
N VAL A 247 -11.30 13.15 10.83
CA VAL A 247 -11.30 12.38 9.58
C VAL A 247 -9.86 12.14 9.17
N GLU A 248 -9.54 10.93 8.76
CA GLU A 248 -8.21 10.53 8.32
C GLU A 248 -8.32 9.75 7.00
N ALA A 249 -7.39 10.02 6.07
CA ALA A 249 -7.26 9.26 4.85
C ALA A 249 -5.76 9.05 4.57
N ASN A 250 -5.40 7.82 4.22
CA ASN A 250 -4.04 7.45 3.88
C ASN A 250 -4.05 6.66 2.58
N ALA A 251 -3.07 6.89 1.74
CA ALA A 251 -2.83 6.08 0.56
C ALA A 251 -1.33 5.89 0.38
N SER A 252 -0.92 4.65 0.16
CA SER A 252 0.49 4.33 -0.07
C SER A 252 0.63 3.16 -0.99
N GLY A 253 1.76 3.08 -1.68
CA GLY A 253 2.05 1.96 -2.54
C GLY A 253 3.31 2.13 -3.33
N PHE A 254 3.62 1.12 -4.12
CA PHE A 254 4.72 1.12 -5.04
C PHE A 254 4.46 0.15 -6.20
N THR A 255 4.88 0.53 -7.38
CA THR A 255 4.75 -0.31 -8.57
C THR A 255 6.07 -0.34 -9.31
N ILE A 256 6.61 -1.54 -9.47
CA ILE A 256 7.75 -1.78 -10.35
C ILE A 256 7.19 -2.33 -11.65
N PRO A 257 7.34 -1.62 -12.80
CA PRO A 257 6.86 -2.10 -14.09
C PRO A 257 7.34 -3.53 -14.37
N ARG A 258 6.43 -4.41 -14.81
CA ARG A 258 6.66 -5.83 -15.09
C ARG A 258 7.05 -6.71 -13.88
N HIS A 259 7.12 -6.12 -12.70
CA HIS A 259 7.37 -6.84 -11.44
C HIS A 259 6.14 -6.75 -10.53
N ASN A 260 6.36 -6.42 -9.28
CA ASN A 260 5.32 -6.37 -8.28
C ASN A 260 4.62 -5.00 -8.27
N SER A 261 3.35 -5.01 -7.93
CA SER A 261 2.60 -3.80 -7.60
C SER A 261 1.89 -4.03 -6.28
N ILE A 262 1.97 -3.07 -5.39
CA ILE A 262 1.24 -3.06 -4.14
C ILE A 262 0.77 -1.65 -3.84
N TRP A 263 -0.47 -1.50 -3.42
CA TRP A 263 -0.96 -0.27 -2.84
C TRP A 263 -2.06 -0.56 -1.81
N ASP A 264 -2.17 0.30 -0.85
CA ASP A 264 -3.25 0.31 0.11
C ASP A 264 -3.74 1.74 0.32
N ALA A 265 -5.04 1.87 0.56
CA ALA A 265 -5.67 3.13 0.89
C ALA A 265 -6.73 2.88 1.97
N ASP A 266 -6.84 3.81 2.91
CA ASP A 266 -7.89 3.82 3.92
C ASP A 266 -8.41 5.24 4.14
N ALA A 267 -9.69 5.33 4.43
CA ALA A 267 -10.32 6.56 4.88
C ALA A 267 -11.23 6.26 6.07
N SER A 268 -11.16 7.06 7.12
CA SER A 268 -11.90 6.80 8.36
C SER A 268 -12.39 8.07 9.04
N ALA A 269 -13.54 7.95 9.68
CA ALA A 269 -14.04 8.85 10.72
C ALA A 269 -13.64 8.27 12.09
N ASN A 270 -13.02 9.08 12.91
CA ASN A 270 -12.47 8.67 14.19
C ASN A 270 -13.12 9.48 15.31
N ILE A 271 -13.64 8.80 16.32
CA ILE A 271 -14.28 9.41 17.48
C ILE A 271 -13.46 9.03 18.71
N ARG A 272 -12.95 10.03 19.43
CA ARG A 272 -12.08 9.83 20.57
C ARG A 272 -12.71 10.32 21.88
N TYR A 273 -12.58 9.48 22.90
CA TYR A 273 -12.89 9.80 24.30
C TYR A 273 -11.73 9.34 25.20
N GLY A 274 -11.06 10.31 25.81
CA GLY A 274 -9.86 10.03 26.61
C GLY A 274 -8.78 9.32 25.81
N HIS A 275 -8.41 8.13 26.25
CA HIS A 275 -7.36 7.30 25.62
C HIS A 275 -7.88 6.39 24.49
N ILE A 276 -9.19 6.28 24.31
CA ILE A 276 -9.80 5.35 23.36
C ILE A 276 -10.33 6.12 22.14
N GLU A 277 -10.05 5.61 20.96
CA GLU A 277 -10.57 6.10 19.69
C GLU A 277 -11.26 4.97 18.93
N LEU A 278 -12.52 5.18 18.59
CA LEU A 278 -13.27 4.34 17.66
C LEU A 278 -13.02 4.83 16.24
N ARG A 279 -12.71 3.91 15.34
CA ARG A 279 -12.46 4.16 13.92
C ARG A 279 -13.49 3.43 13.07
N LEU A 280 -14.15 4.17 12.17
CA LEU A 280 -15.10 3.61 11.20
C LEU A 280 -14.71 4.12 9.82
N GLY A 281 -14.61 3.25 8.84
CA GLY A 281 -14.14 3.68 7.55
C GLY A 281 -14.20 2.64 6.46
N ALA A 282 -13.52 2.96 5.36
CA ALA A 282 -13.32 2.07 4.23
C ALA A 282 -11.83 1.87 4.00
N LYS A 283 -11.46 0.66 3.58
CA LYS A 283 -10.09 0.27 3.24
C LYS A 283 -10.09 -0.44 1.91
N ALA A 284 -9.06 -0.16 1.10
CA ALA A 284 -8.76 -0.88 -0.13
C ALA A 284 -7.32 -1.35 -0.11
N PHE A 285 -7.10 -2.56 -0.57
CA PHE A 285 -5.77 -3.18 -0.68
C PHE A 285 -5.64 -3.87 -2.03
N HIS A 286 -4.54 -3.63 -2.71
CA HIS A 286 -4.24 -4.25 -3.98
C HIS A 286 -2.82 -4.80 -3.96
N PHE A 287 -2.67 -5.98 -4.49
CA PHE A 287 -1.35 -6.51 -4.83
C PHE A 287 -1.40 -7.23 -6.18
N LYS A 288 -0.24 -7.27 -6.79
CA LYS A 288 0.03 -7.99 -8.03
C LYS A 288 1.46 -8.50 -7.97
N THR A 289 1.65 -9.80 -8.15
CA THR A 289 2.99 -10.40 -8.24
C THR A 289 3.58 -10.20 -9.63
N THR A 290 4.86 -10.57 -9.81
CA THR A 290 5.51 -10.44 -11.11
C THR A 290 4.86 -11.32 -12.17
N THR A 291 4.65 -10.77 -13.35
CA THR A 291 4.11 -11.49 -14.52
C THR A 291 5.11 -12.47 -15.14
N ASN A 292 6.38 -12.36 -14.78
CA ASN A 292 7.44 -13.27 -15.24
C ASN A 292 7.60 -14.51 -14.34
N SER A 293 6.84 -14.59 -13.24
CA SER A 293 6.81 -15.74 -12.35
C SER A 293 5.89 -16.83 -12.91
N ASP A 294 6.20 -18.08 -12.61
CA ASP A 294 5.32 -19.22 -12.94
C ASP A 294 3.97 -19.15 -12.21
N PHE A 295 3.87 -18.30 -11.18
CA PHE A 295 2.66 -18.07 -10.40
C PHE A 295 2.37 -16.57 -10.31
N TYR A 296 1.41 -16.15 -11.08
CA TYR A 296 0.90 -14.80 -11.07
C TYR A 296 -0.33 -14.71 -10.19
N MET A 297 -0.27 -13.84 -9.21
CA MET A 297 -1.40 -13.54 -8.33
C MET A 297 -1.74 -12.06 -8.40
N LYS A 298 -3.03 -11.78 -8.47
CA LYS A 298 -3.56 -10.42 -8.40
C LYS A 298 -4.77 -10.43 -7.48
N ASN A 299 -4.83 -9.47 -6.58
CA ASN A 299 -6.00 -9.26 -5.75
C ASN A 299 -6.25 -7.77 -5.57
N THR A 300 -7.53 -7.43 -5.52
CA THR A 300 -8.00 -6.11 -5.12
C THR A 300 -9.17 -6.32 -4.16
N MET A 301 -8.96 -5.94 -2.91
CA MET A 301 -9.96 -6.04 -1.85
C MET A 301 -10.36 -4.65 -1.43
N GLY A 302 -11.65 -4.39 -1.35
CA GLY A 302 -12.18 -3.12 -0.87
C GLY A 302 -13.38 -3.36 0.03
N SER A 303 -13.47 -2.64 1.16
CA SER A 303 -14.58 -2.80 2.08
C SER A 303 -14.57 -1.82 3.25
N ALA A 304 -15.64 -1.86 4.02
CA ALA A 304 -15.74 -1.18 5.30
C ALA A 304 -14.83 -1.85 6.36
N PHE A 305 -14.34 -1.06 7.29
CA PHE A 305 -13.65 -1.54 8.47
C PHE A 305 -14.13 -0.82 9.74
N VAL A 306 -13.96 -1.51 10.85
CA VAL A 306 -14.14 -0.97 12.20
C VAL A 306 -12.87 -1.25 13.00
N GLY A 307 -12.45 -0.30 13.83
CA GLY A 307 -11.27 -0.46 14.66
C GLY A 307 -11.36 0.31 15.96
N LEU A 308 -10.56 -0.11 16.91
CA LEU A 308 -10.34 0.56 18.18
C LEU A 308 -8.85 0.86 18.29
N ARG A 309 -8.54 2.05 18.78
CA ARG A 309 -7.17 2.49 19.05
C ARG A 309 -7.09 3.03 20.47
N TRP A 310 -6.07 2.63 21.18
CA TRP A 310 -5.76 3.14 22.50
C TRP A 310 -4.47 3.95 22.45
N TYR A 311 -4.45 5.08 23.16
CA TYR A 311 -3.30 5.99 23.25
C TYR A 311 -2.75 6.05 24.66
N SER A 312 -1.44 6.05 24.80
CA SER A 312 -0.76 6.16 26.10
C SER A 312 -0.86 7.55 26.74
N GLN A 313 -1.22 8.58 25.97
CA GLN A 313 -1.35 9.98 26.42
C GLN A 313 -2.51 10.69 25.74
#